data_7d8b956a7d5472b078b3c79d609e7334
#
_entry.id   7d8b956a7d5472b078b3c79d609e7334
#
_cell.length_a   1.000
_cell.length_b   1.000
_cell.length_c   1.000
_cell.angle_alpha   90.00
_cell.angle_beta   90.00
_cell.angle_gamma   90.00
#
_symmetry.space_group_name_H-M   'P 1'
#
loop_
_entity.id
_entity.type
_entity.pdbx_description
1 polymer ?
#
loop_
_entity_poly.entity_id
_entity_poly.type
_entity_poly.pdbx_seq_one_letter_code
_entity_poly.pdbx_strand_id
1 'polypeptide(L)'
;GLDVGLPAGQMGNSEVGHTNIGGGRVVFQDLPRISRAIDDGSFFENAAYNKAMDDCLEKGSSLHLYGLLSDGGVHSHIQHLYALLQMARNKGLTRVYVHAFLDGRDVSPTSGKGFVADCQEKCRALGVGKIATVMGRYYAMDRDNRWERVQLAYDAMVYGEGIQNPDPVDAVAQSLSLIHISEPTRRSYI
;
A
#
# COMPACT_ATOMS: atom_id res chain seq x y z
N GLY A 1 -18.84 4.06 -11.56
CA GLY A 1 -18.07 5.24 -11.18
C GLY A 1 -18.64 5.93 -9.93
N LEU A 2 -18.24 7.16 -9.70
CA LEU A 2 -18.58 7.93 -8.47
C LEU A 2 -20.08 8.05 -8.22
N ASP A 3 -20.91 8.14 -9.27
CA ASP A 3 -22.37 8.25 -9.16
C ASP A 3 -23.04 7.05 -8.49
N VAL A 4 -22.35 5.95 -8.38
CA VAL A 4 -22.81 4.73 -7.68
C VAL A 4 -21.90 4.35 -6.50
N GLY A 5 -21.03 5.25 -6.07
CA GLY A 5 -20.15 5.05 -4.91
C GLY A 5 -18.91 4.21 -5.16
N LEU A 6 -18.50 4.04 -6.42
CA LEU A 6 -17.27 3.36 -6.84
C LEU A 6 -16.21 4.38 -7.28
N PRO A 7 -14.92 4.02 -7.32
CA PRO A 7 -13.87 4.86 -7.91
C PRO A 7 -14.20 5.28 -9.34
N ALA A 8 -13.68 6.42 -9.76
CA ALA A 8 -13.85 6.92 -11.12
C ALA A 8 -13.34 5.88 -12.14
N GLY A 9 -14.10 5.67 -13.23
CA GLY A 9 -13.75 4.69 -14.26
C GLY A 9 -14.04 3.23 -13.93
N GLN A 10 -14.34 2.89 -12.69
CA GLN A 10 -14.68 1.52 -12.31
C GLN A 10 -16.12 1.17 -12.73
N MET A 11 -16.27 -0.02 -13.33
CA MET A 11 -17.59 -0.55 -13.72
C MET A 11 -18.40 -0.95 -12.48
N GLY A 12 -19.71 -0.73 -12.53
CA GLY A 12 -20.63 -1.18 -11.49
C GLY A 12 -20.67 -2.70 -11.34
N ASN A 13 -21.05 -3.16 -10.18
CA ASN A 13 -21.26 -4.55 -9.88
C ASN A 13 -22.58 -4.77 -9.12
N SER A 14 -22.98 -6.03 -9.00
CA SER A 14 -24.25 -6.40 -8.38
C SER A 14 -24.36 -5.97 -6.91
N GLU A 15 -23.29 -6.10 -6.14
CA GLU A 15 -23.26 -5.73 -4.72
C GLU A 15 -23.54 -4.24 -4.53
N VAL A 16 -22.79 -3.39 -5.25
CA VAL A 16 -22.96 -1.93 -5.18
C VAL A 16 -24.33 -1.50 -5.66
N GLY A 17 -24.82 -2.09 -6.77
CA GLY A 17 -26.15 -1.78 -7.30
C GLY A 17 -27.26 -2.09 -6.31
N HIS A 18 -27.29 -3.29 -5.73
CA HIS A 18 -28.29 -3.68 -4.75
C HIS A 18 -28.18 -2.90 -3.44
N THR A 19 -26.95 -2.60 -3.00
CA THR A 19 -26.74 -1.76 -1.81
C THR A 19 -27.34 -0.36 -2.00
N ASN A 20 -27.13 0.27 -3.15
CA ASN A 20 -27.68 1.60 -3.44
C ASN A 20 -29.20 1.57 -3.55
N ILE A 21 -29.76 0.57 -4.22
CA ILE A 21 -31.22 0.39 -4.35
C ILE A 21 -31.84 0.17 -2.96
N GLY A 22 -31.28 -0.75 -2.17
CA GLY A 22 -31.78 -1.04 -0.83
C GLY A 22 -31.64 0.12 0.15
N GLY A 23 -30.57 0.91 0.01
CA GLY A 23 -30.31 2.08 0.83
C GLY A 23 -31.07 3.34 0.40
N GLY A 24 -31.67 3.35 -0.79
CA GLY A 24 -32.33 4.54 -1.36
C GLY A 24 -31.38 5.75 -1.56
N ARG A 25 -30.10 5.54 -1.59
CA ARG A 25 -29.06 6.57 -1.73
C ARG A 25 -27.76 5.98 -2.27
N VAL A 26 -26.88 6.83 -2.76
CA VAL A 26 -25.50 6.40 -3.10
C VAL A 26 -24.75 6.04 -1.84
N VAL A 27 -24.31 4.77 -1.75
CA VAL A 27 -23.45 4.27 -0.67
C VAL A 27 -22.01 4.19 -1.20
N PHE A 28 -21.17 5.10 -0.76
CA PHE A 28 -19.77 5.11 -1.16
C PHE A 28 -19.03 3.93 -0.56
N GLN A 29 -18.34 3.19 -1.42
CA GLN A 29 -17.41 2.14 -1.00
C GLN A 29 -16.22 2.76 -0.26
N ASP A 30 -15.45 1.93 0.45
CA ASP A 30 -14.35 2.41 1.31
C ASP A 30 -13.33 3.24 0.56
N LEU A 31 -12.94 2.82 -0.63
CA LEU A 31 -11.88 3.49 -1.39
C LEU A 31 -12.25 4.94 -1.77
N PRO A 32 -13.37 5.22 -2.45
CA PRO A 32 -13.79 6.60 -2.73
C PRO A 32 -14.15 7.37 -1.46
N ARG A 33 -14.62 6.71 -0.40
CA ARG A 33 -14.87 7.36 0.89
C ARG A 33 -13.57 7.88 1.52
N ILE A 34 -12.50 7.07 1.51
CA ILE A 34 -11.19 7.48 2.01
C ILE A 34 -10.60 8.60 1.14
N SER A 35 -10.71 8.48 -0.19
CA SER A 35 -10.23 9.53 -1.10
C SER A 35 -10.91 10.88 -0.84
N ARG A 36 -12.24 10.88 -0.66
CA ARG A 36 -12.99 12.10 -0.29
C ARG A 36 -12.56 12.66 1.06
N ALA A 37 -12.32 11.79 2.05
CA ALA A 37 -11.84 12.24 3.35
C ALA A 37 -10.44 12.88 3.29
N ILE A 38 -9.61 12.44 2.35
CA ILE A 38 -8.31 13.09 2.07
C ILE A 38 -8.53 14.46 1.43
N ASP A 39 -9.43 14.56 0.45
CA ASP A 39 -9.72 15.78 -0.29
C ASP A 39 -10.35 16.87 0.61
N ASP A 40 -11.25 16.49 1.52
CA ASP A 40 -11.91 17.42 2.45
C ASP A 40 -11.14 17.64 3.77
N GLY A 41 -10.06 16.89 3.97
CA GLY A 41 -9.17 17.02 5.15
C GLY A 41 -9.60 16.19 6.37
N SER A 42 -10.79 15.62 6.41
CA SER A 42 -11.30 14.84 7.55
C SER A 42 -10.48 13.55 7.81
N PHE A 43 -9.76 13.06 6.80
CA PHE A 43 -8.82 11.95 6.96
C PHE A 43 -7.76 12.23 8.04
N PHE A 44 -7.27 13.47 8.10
CA PHE A 44 -6.23 13.89 9.05
C PHE A 44 -6.74 14.04 10.49
N GLU A 45 -8.07 14.05 10.68
CA GLU A 45 -8.73 14.07 11.97
C GLU A 45 -9.06 12.67 12.51
N ASN A 46 -8.78 11.61 11.74
CA ASN A 46 -9.08 10.24 12.14
C ASN A 46 -8.42 9.89 13.48
N ALA A 47 -9.24 9.61 14.50
CA ALA A 47 -8.78 9.38 15.87
C ALA A 47 -7.85 8.16 16.01
N ALA A 48 -8.09 7.09 15.24
CA ALA A 48 -7.27 5.88 15.31
C ALA A 48 -5.87 6.11 14.73
N TYR A 49 -5.77 6.80 13.59
CA TYR A 49 -4.48 7.15 13.00
C TYR A 49 -3.70 8.14 13.88
N ASN A 50 -4.39 9.15 14.40
CA ASN A 50 -3.79 10.12 15.32
C ASN A 50 -3.23 9.39 16.55
N LYS A 51 -4.04 8.53 17.18
CA LYS A 51 -3.61 7.76 18.35
C LYS A 51 -2.39 6.88 18.06
N ALA A 52 -2.38 6.14 16.95
CA ALA A 52 -1.25 5.29 16.58
C ALA A 52 0.05 6.10 16.40
N MET A 53 -0.04 7.27 15.79
CA MET A 53 1.11 8.15 15.58
C MET A 53 1.58 8.81 16.89
N ASP A 54 0.65 9.23 17.74
CA ASP A 54 0.95 9.78 19.06
C ASP A 54 1.59 8.72 19.97
N ASP A 55 1.09 7.48 19.97
CA ASP A 55 1.71 6.34 20.68
C ASP A 55 3.16 6.10 20.19
N CYS A 56 3.44 6.27 18.88
CA CYS A 56 4.80 6.16 18.36
C CYS A 56 5.72 7.27 18.88
N LEU A 57 5.22 8.50 18.96
CA LEU A 57 5.97 9.65 19.50
C LEU A 57 6.27 9.46 20.99
N GLU A 58 5.25 9.12 21.79
CA GLU A 58 5.38 8.94 23.23
C GLU A 58 6.35 7.81 23.59
N LYS A 59 6.26 6.69 22.89
CA LYS A 59 7.10 5.51 23.15
C LYS A 59 8.46 5.55 22.45
N GLY A 60 8.69 6.55 21.61
CA GLY A 60 9.85 6.60 20.75
C GLY A 60 9.95 5.38 19.81
N SER A 61 8.83 4.79 19.38
CA SER A 61 8.78 3.64 18.50
C SER A 61 8.69 4.05 17.03
N SER A 62 8.73 3.07 16.14
CA SER A 62 8.62 3.30 14.69
C SER A 62 7.19 3.09 14.22
N LEU A 63 6.76 3.87 13.23
CA LEU A 63 5.51 3.65 12.51
C LEU A 63 5.79 2.78 11.28
N HIS A 64 5.06 1.69 11.16
CA HIS A 64 5.13 0.80 10.00
C HIS A 64 3.83 0.88 9.20
N LEU A 65 3.96 1.19 7.91
CA LEU A 65 2.86 1.25 6.95
C LEU A 65 3.05 0.12 5.93
N TYR A 66 2.03 -0.71 5.74
CA TYR A 66 2.13 -1.81 4.79
C TYR A 66 0.84 -1.95 3.97
N GLY A 67 0.98 -2.42 2.76
CA GLY A 67 -0.14 -2.64 1.85
C GLY A 67 0.26 -2.64 0.38
N LEU A 68 -0.73 -2.78 -0.47
CA LEU A 68 -0.55 -2.80 -1.91
C LEU A 68 -0.13 -1.41 -2.41
N LEU A 69 1.00 -1.37 -3.12
CA LEU A 69 1.59 -0.15 -3.67
C LEU A 69 1.25 -0.03 -5.16
N SER A 70 0.06 0.44 -5.47
CA SER A 70 -0.39 0.72 -6.83
C SER A 70 -1.52 1.76 -6.85
N ASP A 71 -1.89 2.19 -8.04
CA ASP A 71 -3.05 3.04 -8.33
C ASP A 71 -4.27 2.27 -8.84
N GLY A 72 -4.22 0.93 -8.78
CA GLY A 72 -5.27 0.07 -9.32
C GLY A 72 -6.65 0.26 -8.68
N GLY A 73 -6.70 0.77 -7.45
CA GLY A 73 -7.96 1.19 -6.82
C GLY A 73 -8.95 0.06 -6.52
N VAL A 74 -8.47 -1.17 -6.36
CA VAL A 74 -9.30 -2.34 -6.01
C VAL A 74 -9.20 -2.65 -4.51
N HIS A 75 -7.98 -2.83 -3.99
CA HIS A 75 -7.72 -3.14 -2.58
C HIS A 75 -7.11 -1.97 -1.82
N SER A 76 -6.43 -1.08 -2.53
CA SER A 76 -5.77 0.11 -1.98
C SER A 76 -5.56 1.14 -3.09
N HIS A 77 -5.09 2.31 -2.70
CA HIS A 77 -4.64 3.33 -3.65
C HIS A 77 -3.41 4.05 -3.09
N ILE A 78 -2.39 4.24 -3.92
CA ILE A 78 -1.11 4.83 -3.52
C ILE A 78 -1.26 6.22 -2.86
N GLN A 79 -2.28 7.00 -3.27
CA GLN A 79 -2.56 8.31 -2.67
C GLN A 79 -2.95 8.21 -1.19
N HIS A 80 -3.58 7.11 -0.75
CA HIS A 80 -3.91 6.88 0.65
C HIS A 80 -2.64 6.68 1.50
N LEU A 81 -1.65 5.97 0.98
CA LEU A 81 -0.33 5.87 1.60
C LEU A 81 0.34 7.25 1.70
N TYR A 82 0.26 8.05 0.63
CA TYR A 82 0.84 9.39 0.63
C TYR A 82 0.18 10.32 1.67
N ALA A 83 -1.12 10.19 1.88
CA ALA A 83 -1.83 10.90 2.94
C ALA A 83 -1.35 10.49 4.35
N LEU A 84 -1.12 9.18 4.59
CA LEU A 84 -0.55 8.68 5.85
C LEU A 84 0.88 9.21 6.08
N LEU A 85 1.71 9.22 5.04
CA LEU A 85 3.06 9.80 5.11
C LEU A 85 3.02 11.31 5.41
N GLN A 86 2.09 12.04 4.78
CA GLN A 86 1.88 13.46 5.07
C GLN A 86 1.44 13.68 6.51
N MET A 87 0.53 12.84 7.02
CA MET A 87 0.07 12.89 8.40
C MET A 87 1.22 12.63 9.38
N ALA A 88 2.04 11.62 9.11
CA ALA A 88 3.22 11.29 9.91
C ALA A 88 4.23 12.46 9.95
N ARG A 89 4.46 13.11 8.79
CA ARG A 89 5.28 14.34 8.72
C ARG A 89 4.70 15.46 9.58
N ASN A 90 3.40 15.71 9.46
CA ASN A 90 2.72 16.79 10.20
C ASN A 90 2.80 16.58 11.72
N LYS A 91 2.81 15.33 12.16
CA LYS A 91 3.02 14.92 13.56
C LYS A 91 4.48 14.99 14.02
N GLY A 92 5.43 15.14 13.11
CA GLY A 92 6.86 15.19 13.44
C GLY A 92 7.51 13.82 13.64
N LEU A 93 6.88 12.75 13.14
CA LEU A 93 7.49 11.42 13.15
C LEU A 93 8.72 11.37 12.23
N THR A 94 9.79 10.76 12.70
CA THR A 94 11.05 10.59 11.95
C THR A 94 11.31 9.14 11.55
N ARG A 95 10.76 8.19 12.31
CA ARG A 95 10.92 6.75 12.06
C ARG A 95 9.65 6.16 11.47
N VAL A 96 9.51 6.26 10.15
CA VAL A 96 8.37 5.75 9.39
C VAL A 96 8.88 4.81 8.30
N TYR A 97 8.38 3.59 8.28
CA TYR A 97 8.80 2.55 7.37
C TYR A 97 7.62 2.06 6.52
N VAL A 98 7.86 1.91 5.23
CA VAL A 98 6.89 1.40 4.26
C VAL A 98 7.28 -0.02 3.85
N HIS A 99 6.34 -0.95 3.99
CA HIS A 99 6.45 -2.31 3.47
C HIS A 99 5.57 -2.41 2.23
N ALA A 100 6.22 -2.33 1.07
CA ALA A 100 5.55 -2.22 -0.22
C ALA A 100 5.15 -3.59 -0.76
N PHE A 101 3.84 -3.84 -0.93
CA PHE A 101 3.35 -5.02 -1.62
C PHE A 101 3.12 -4.67 -3.09
N LEU A 102 3.85 -5.33 -4.00
CA LEU A 102 3.70 -5.11 -5.43
C LEU A 102 2.47 -5.84 -5.97
N ASP A 103 1.73 -5.17 -6.85
CA ASP A 103 0.45 -5.63 -7.35
C ASP A 103 0.62 -6.65 -8.50
N GLY A 104 0.71 -6.17 -9.73
CA GLY A 104 0.85 -7.01 -10.92
C GLY A 104 -0.40 -7.80 -11.32
N ARG A 105 -1.56 -7.55 -10.66
CA ARG A 105 -2.85 -8.16 -10.98
C ARG A 105 -3.89 -7.12 -11.35
N ASP A 106 -4.03 -6.08 -10.52
CA ASP A 106 -4.99 -5.00 -10.75
C ASP A 106 -4.36 -3.88 -11.59
N VAL A 107 -3.02 -3.93 -11.75
CA VAL A 107 -2.22 -3.10 -12.67
C VAL A 107 -1.24 -4.00 -13.45
N SER A 108 -0.51 -3.43 -14.40
CA SER A 108 0.47 -4.18 -15.20
C SER A 108 1.49 -4.91 -14.31
N PRO A 109 1.83 -6.18 -14.61
CA PRO A 109 2.83 -6.96 -13.86
C PRO A 109 4.22 -6.29 -13.76
N THR A 110 4.55 -5.40 -14.67
CA THR A 110 5.86 -4.73 -14.73
C THR A 110 5.85 -3.32 -14.14
N SER A 111 4.68 -2.79 -13.73
CA SER A 111 4.53 -1.41 -13.24
C SER A 111 5.11 -1.18 -11.85
N GLY A 112 5.36 -2.23 -11.07
CA GLY A 112 5.81 -2.14 -9.68
C GLY A 112 7.06 -1.28 -9.48
N LYS A 113 8.01 -1.32 -10.43
CA LYS A 113 9.22 -0.47 -10.40
C LYS A 113 8.87 1.02 -10.38
N GLY A 114 7.90 1.45 -11.20
CA GLY A 114 7.45 2.84 -11.24
C GLY A 114 6.83 3.27 -9.91
N PHE A 115 5.93 2.49 -9.36
CA PHE A 115 5.29 2.79 -8.07
C PHE A 115 6.27 2.85 -6.90
N VAL A 116 7.30 1.99 -6.90
CA VAL A 116 8.36 2.04 -5.87
C VAL A 116 9.19 3.32 -6.02
N ALA A 117 9.54 3.70 -7.24
CA ALA A 117 10.26 4.95 -7.52
C ALA A 117 9.46 6.18 -7.08
N ASP A 118 8.17 6.24 -7.43
CA ASP A 118 7.26 7.32 -7.04
C ASP A 118 7.10 7.42 -5.52
N CYS A 119 6.98 6.27 -4.84
CA CYS A 119 6.91 6.23 -3.39
C CYS A 119 8.22 6.72 -2.73
N GLN A 120 9.37 6.30 -3.26
CA GLN A 120 10.69 6.74 -2.77
C GLN A 120 10.86 8.25 -2.93
N GLU A 121 10.44 8.79 -4.08
CA GLU A 121 10.48 10.24 -4.34
C GLU A 121 9.52 10.99 -3.41
N LYS A 122 8.31 10.46 -3.19
CA LYS A 122 7.36 11.05 -2.24
C LYS A 122 7.90 11.09 -0.82
N CYS A 123 8.53 10.01 -0.36
CA CYS A 123 9.19 9.96 0.95
C CYS A 123 10.31 11.01 1.05
N ARG A 124 11.11 11.16 -0.01
CA ARG A 124 12.19 12.17 -0.08
C ARG A 124 11.62 13.59 -0.06
N ALA A 125 10.60 13.88 -0.84
CA ALA A 125 9.96 15.19 -0.89
C ALA A 125 9.30 15.58 0.44
N LEU A 126 8.73 14.61 1.15
CA LEU A 126 8.15 14.82 2.47
C LEU A 126 9.20 14.90 3.59
N GLY A 127 10.42 14.41 3.37
CA GLY A 127 11.46 14.28 4.39
C GLY A 127 11.13 13.24 5.47
N VAL A 128 10.20 12.33 5.20
CA VAL A 128 9.79 11.27 6.12
C VAL A 128 9.40 10.02 5.34
N GLY A 129 9.64 8.86 5.94
CA GLY A 129 9.36 7.56 5.34
C GLY A 129 10.57 6.95 4.63
N LYS A 130 10.71 5.65 4.74
CA LYS A 130 11.70 4.83 4.03
C LYS A 130 11.03 3.52 3.63
N ILE A 131 11.23 3.08 2.40
CA ILE A 131 10.81 1.74 1.99
C ILE A 131 11.75 0.75 2.68
N ALA A 132 11.19 -0.08 3.53
CA ALA A 132 11.93 -1.06 4.33
C ALA A 132 11.94 -2.44 3.69
N THR A 133 10.81 -2.86 3.11
CA THR A 133 10.70 -4.13 2.40
C THR A 133 9.88 -3.98 1.13
N VAL A 134 10.19 -4.81 0.13
CA VAL A 134 9.41 -4.93 -1.11
C VAL A 134 9.11 -6.40 -1.35
N MET A 135 7.85 -6.73 -1.59
CA MET A 135 7.42 -8.10 -1.85
C MET A 135 6.20 -8.13 -2.77
N GLY A 136 6.01 -9.21 -3.50
CA GLY A 136 4.83 -9.38 -4.34
C GLY A 136 3.58 -9.76 -3.53
N ARG A 137 2.40 -9.35 -4.02
CA ARG A 137 1.11 -9.75 -3.43
C ARG A 137 0.89 -11.26 -3.39
N TYR A 138 1.57 -12.01 -4.24
CA TYR A 138 1.55 -13.48 -4.25
C TYR A 138 1.96 -14.07 -2.90
N TYR A 139 2.84 -13.40 -2.18
CA TYR A 139 3.29 -13.77 -0.83
C TYR A 139 2.47 -13.07 0.26
N ALA A 140 2.43 -11.74 0.19
CA ALA A 140 1.85 -10.92 1.25
C ALA A 140 0.31 -10.98 1.32
N MET A 141 -0.34 -11.36 0.23
CA MET A 141 -1.80 -11.38 0.13
C MET A 141 -2.33 -12.75 -0.31
N ASP A 142 -1.65 -13.83 0.08
CA ASP A 142 -2.15 -15.18 -0.19
C ASP A 142 -3.51 -15.39 0.49
N ARG A 143 -4.44 -15.99 -0.24
CA ARG A 143 -5.79 -16.37 0.24
C ARG A 143 -6.12 -17.83 -0.04
N ASP A 144 -5.11 -18.62 -0.42
CA ASP A 144 -5.24 -20.03 -0.74
C ASP A 144 -4.78 -20.94 0.40
N ASN A 145 -4.58 -20.34 1.61
CA ASN A 145 -4.02 -20.99 2.80
C ASN A 145 -2.62 -21.59 2.58
N ARG A 146 -1.83 -20.93 1.74
CA ARG A 146 -0.43 -21.28 1.50
C ARG A 146 0.47 -20.58 2.51
N TRP A 147 0.49 -21.11 3.72
CA TRP A 147 1.21 -20.50 4.85
C TRP A 147 2.69 -20.30 4.59
N GLU A 148 3.30 -21.19 3.80
CA GLU A 148 4.69 -21.05 3.35
C GLU A 148 4.96 -19.78 2.54
N ARG A 149 3.95 -19.24 1.84
CA ARG A 149 4.05 -17.95 1.15
C ARG A 149 3.95 -16.79 2.13
N VAL A 150 2.94 -16.84 2.98
CA VAL A 150 2.71 -15.80 3.99
C VAL A 150 3.91 -15.71 4.93
N GLN A 151 4.52 -16.85 5.28
CA GLN A 151 5.71 -16.91 6.12
C GLN A 151 6.86 -16.07 5.54
N LEU A 152 7.14 -16.18 4.24
CA LEU A 152 8.20 -15.39 3.60
C LEU A 152 7.96 -13.87 3.71
N ALA A 153 6.71 -13.43 3.55
CA ALA A 153 6.35 -12.03 3.72
C ALA A 153 6.45 -11.57 5.18
N TYR A 154 6.03 -12.42 6.10
CA TYR A 154 6.13 -12.19 7.54
C TYR A 154 7.59 -12.07 7.99
N ASP A 155 8.43 -13.02 7.59
CA ASP A 155 9.84 -13.07 7.97
C ASP A 155 10.60 -11.84 7.43
N ALA A 156 10.26 -11.39 6.22
CA ALA A 156 10.82 -10.16 5.67
C ALA A 156 10.46 -8.93 6.52
N MET A 157 9.21 -8.81 6.96
CA MET A 157 8.75 -7.64 7.74
C MET A 157 9.19 -7.68 9.20
N VAL A 158 9.24 -8.86 9.81
CA VAL A 158 9.45 -9.01 11.26
C VAL A 158 10.91 -9.29 11.60
N TYR A 159 11.57 -10.14 10.82
CA TYR A 159 12.95 -10.59 11.10
C TYR A 159 13.98 -9.98 10.15
N GLY A 160 13.54 -9.27 9.10
CA GLY A 160 14.45 -8.72 8.11
C GLY A 160 15.08 -9.80 7.22
N GLU A 161 14.41 -10.94 7.04
CA GLU A 161 14.89 -12.05 6.22
C GLU A 161 14.51 -11.84 4.75
N GLY A 162 15.52 -11.83 3.88
CA GLY A 162 15.30 -11.68 2.44
C GLY A 162 16.57 -11.25 1.70
N ILE A 163 16.42 -10.93 0.42
CA ILE A 163 17.53 -10.45 -0.38
C ILE A 163 17.78 -8.98 -0.01
N GLN A 164 18.98 -8.71 0.46
CA GLN A 164 19.40 -7.36 0.84
C GLN A 164 19.72 -6.52 -0.40
N ASN A 165 19.09 -5.36 -0.53
CA ASN A 165 19.42 -4.38 -1.56
C ASN A 165 19.21 -2.96 -0.99
N PRO A 166 20.22 -2.08 -1.07
CA PRO A 166 20.11 -0.73 -0.53
C PRO A 166 19.17 0.19 -1.32
N ASP A 167 18.85 -0.18 -2.58
CA ASP A 167 17.94 0.58 -3.44
C ASP A 167 16.71 -0.29 -3.80
N PRO A 168 15.51 0.06 -3.29
CA PRO A 168 14.30 -0.70 -3.57
C PRO A 168 13.89 -0.67 -5.06
N VAL A 169 14.24 0.37 -5.80
CA VAL A 169 13.95 0.47 -7.24
C VAL A 169 14.83 -0.50 -8.03
N ASP A 170 16.12 -0.57 -7.66
CA ASP A 170 17.06 -1.53 -8.26
C ASP A 170 16.66 -2.98 -7.91
N ALA A 171 16.26 -3.23 -6.67
CA ALA A 171 15.75 -4.54 -6.24
C ALA A 171 14.61 -5.05 -7.13
N VAL A 172 13.62 -4.18 -7.41
CA VAL A 172 12.51 -4.52 -8.31
C VAL A 172 12.99 -4.70 -9.75
N ALA A 173 13.90 -3.84 -10.24
CA ALA A 173 14.46 -3.98 -11.58
C ALA A 173 15.18 -5.31 -11.77
N GLN A 174 16.00 -5.72 -10.80
CA GLN A 174 16.67 -7.02 -10.80
C GLN A 174 15.67 -8.17 -10.78
N SER A 175 14.61 -8.09 -9.95
CA SER A 175 13.57 -9.11 -9.91
C SER A 175 12.86 -9.26 -11.25
N LEU A 176 12.50 -8.15 -11.89
CA LEU A 176 11.83 -8.15 -13.19
C LEU A 176 12.73 -8.69 -14.31
N SER A 177 14.04 -8.47 -14.25
CA SER A 177 14.98 -9.00 -15.24
C SER A 177 15.07 -10.53 -15.22
N LEU A 178 14.82 -11.16 -14.09
CA LEU A 178 14.87 -12.60 -13.89
C LEU A 178 13.60 -13.33 -14.36
N ILE A 179 12.49 -12.62 -14.57
CA ILE A 179 11.25 -13.19 -15.13
C ILE A 179 11.47 -13.79 -16.53
N HIS A 180 12.44 -13.27 -17.28
CA HIS A 180 12.79 -13.78 -18.60
C HIS A 180 13.73 -14.99 -18.59
N ILE A 181 14.24 -15.42 -17.44
CA ILE A 181 15.31 -16.41 -17.32
C ILE A 181 14.87 -17.70 -16.60
N SER A 182 13.86 -17.62 -15.71
CA SER A 182 13.37 -18.77 -14.95
C SER A 182 12.01 -18.47 -14.32
N GLU A 183 11.29 -19.51 -13.90
CA GLU A 183 9.98 -19.47 -13.22
C GLU A 183 9.78 -18.27 -12.26
N PRO A 184 8.50 -17.87 -11.98
CA PRO A 184 8.17 -16.68 -11.23
C PRO A 184 8.99 -16.62 -9.93
N THR A 185 9.86 -15.66 -9.87
CA THR A 185 10.90 -15.54 -8.84
C THR A 185 10.30 -15.31 -7.48
N ARG A 186 10.46 -16.29 -6.61
CA ARG A 186 10.15 -16.28 -5.18
C ARG A 186 11.15 -15.40 -4.43
N ARG A 187 11.02 -14.05 -4.48
CA ARG A 187 11.98 -13.18 -3.79
C ARG A 187 11.29 -12.02 -3.08
N SER A 188 11.48 -11.94 -1.76
CA SER A 188 11.27 -10.73 -0.98
C SER A 188 12.58 -9.96 -0.92
N TYR A 189 12.53 -8.62 -1.05
CA TYR A 189 13.68 -7.73 -0.91
C TYR A 189 13.51 -6.86 0.34
N ILE A 190 14.59 -6.60 1.02
CA ILE A 190 14.68 -5.82 2.25
C ILE A 190 15.68 -4.70 2.10
#